data_7ba7a369165af4c1ca2aafec03849c13
#
_entry.id   7ba7a369165af4c1ca2aafec03849c13
#
_cell.length_a   1.000
_cell.length_b   1.000
_cell.length_c   1.000
_cell.angle_alpha   90.00
_cell.angle_beta   90.00
_cell.angle_gamma   90.00
#
_symmetry.space_group_name_H-M   'P 1'
#
loop_
_entity.id
_entity.type
_entity.pdbx_description
1 polymer ?
#
loop_
_entity_poly.entity_id
_entity_poly.type
_entity_poly.pdbx_seq_one_letter_code
_entity_poly.pdbx_strand_id
1 'polypeptide(L)'
;PEVRQAEARYMPYQLKTTLESSGYWGSVWVVPQRSDAVDLTVTGRIDLSNGLDVGVHIGAWDATGREWLNKGYTVRIPEKAYSQYREPGQDPYQVLYNQIANDLLAARRKLSAAELRTLRNVAELRYGAQLVPEAFAGLLEQDRAGIYRLRRLPAEDDPMVSRMQAVREREYALVDTLNEYYANLYYEINKPYEDWRKMSREEVIRYQDLKRSAYVRGTAGALAILAAI
;
A
#
# COMPACT_ATOMS: atom_id res chain seq x y z
N PRO A 1 4.78 1.90 19.98
CA PRO A 1 4.92 0.62 19.24
C PRO A 1 3.58 0.07 18.81
N GLU A 2 2.57 -0.04 19.69
CA GLU A 2 1.26 -0.66 19.43
C GLU A 2 0.48 0.04 18.31
N VAL A 3 0.42 1.37 18.34
CA VAL A 3 -0.26 2.14 17.28
C VAL A 3 0.35 1.86 15.90
N ARG A 4 1.68 1.76 15.78
CA ARG A 4 2.34 1.43 14.52
C ARG A 4 2.02 0.03 14.01
N GLN A 5 1.83 -0.94 14.91
CA GLN A 5 1.39 -2.28 14.54
C GLN A 5 -0.07 -2.27 14.04
N ALA A 6 -0.93 -1.49 14.67
CA ALA A 6 -2.30 -1.30 14.22
C ALA A 6 -2.35 -0.61 12.85
N GLU A 7 -1.58 0.47 12.65
CA GLU A 7 -1.44 1.18 11.37
C GLU A 7 -0.95 0.29 10.24
N ALA A 8 0.03 -0.59 10.51
CA ALA A 8 0.57 -1.52 9.53
C ALA A 8 -0.46 -2.53 9.00
N ARG A 9 -1.59 -2.70 9.69
CA ARG A 9 -2.73 -3.53 9.28
C ARG A 9 -3.88 -2.69 8.73
N TYR A 10 -4.13 -1.54 9.33
CA TYR A 10 -5.22 -0.63 8.98
C TYR A 10 -5.00 0.05 7.62
N MET A 11 -3.81 0.63 7.40
CA MET A 11 -3.51 1.40 6.17
C MET A 11 -3.56 0.54 4.90
N PRO A 12 -3.01 -0.70 4.86
CA PRO A 12 -3.18 -1.57 3.70
C PRO A 12 -4.64 -1.90 3.40
N TYR A 13 -5.48 -2.10 4.41
CA TYR A 13 -6.90 -2.35 4.22
C TYR A 13 -7.62 -1.13 3.61
N GLN A 14 -7.31 0.09 4.05
CA GLN A 14 -7.84 1.31 3.46
C GLN A 14 -7.38 1.51 2.01
N LEU A 15 -6.10 1.23 1.72
CA LEU A 15 -5.62 1.28 0.34
C LEU A 15 -6.32 0.23 -0.53
N LYS A 16 -6.52 -1.00 -0.03
CA LYS A 16 -7.31 -2.05 -0.70
C LYS A 16 -8.69 -1.53 -1.06
N THR A 17 -9.44 -1.01 -0.09
CA THR A 17 -10.79 -0.48 -0.30
C THR A 17 -10.81 0.66 -1.33
N THR A 18 -9.81 1.55 -1.30
CA THR A 18 -9.67 2.63 -2.27
C THR A 18 -9.41 2.11 -3.68
N LEU A 19 -8.55 1.09 -3.82
CA LEU A 19 -8.25 0.47 -5.11
C LEU A 19 -9.49 -0.23 -5.68
N GLU A 20 -10.18 -1.04 -4.89
CA GLU A 20 -11.39 -1.77 -5.32
C GLU A 20 -12.51 -0.82 -5.72
N SER A 21 -12.79 0.21 -4.92
CA SER A 21 -13.84 1.21 -5.23
C SER A 21 -13.55 2.04 -6.47
N SER A 22 -12.30 2.10 -6.92
CA SER A 22 -11.94 2.77 -8.17
C SER A 22 -12.44 2.05 -9.43
N GLY A 23 -12.75 0.74 -9.35
CA GLY A 23 -13.19 -0.09 -10.47
C GLY A 23 -12.11 -0.44 -11.51
N TYR A 24 -10.85 -0.01 -11.30
CA TYR A 24 -9.74 -0.30 -12.22
C TYR A 24 -8.97 -1.58 -11.89
N TRP A 25 -9.18 -2.13 -10.70
CA TRP A 25 -8.46 -3.29 -10.20
C TRP A 25 -9.43 -4.46 -10.02
N GLY A 26 -8.95 -5.66 -10.23
CA GLY A 26 -9.68 -6.88 -9.88
C GLY A 26 -9.70 -7.09 -8.37
N SER A 27 -9.61 -8.33 -7.92
CA SER A 27 -9.49 -8.63 -6.50
C SER A 27 -8.20 -8.04 -5.92
N VAL A 28 -8.32 -7.36 -4.80
CA VAL A 28 -7.19 -6.80 -4.04
C VAL A 28 -7.19 -7.43 -2.66
N TRP A 29 -6.06 -7.99 -2.25
CA TRP A 29 -5.91 -8.64 -0.95
C TRP A 29 -4.85 -7.96 -0.09
N VAL A 30 -5.10 -7.92 1.19
CA VAL A 30 -4.07 -7.64 2.19
C VAL A 30 -3.53 -8.98 2.68
N VAL A 31 -2.23 -9.15 2.60
CA VAL A 31 -1.55 -10.39 2.99
C VAL A 31 -0.40 -10.08 3.94
N PRO A 32 -0.11 -10.98 4.90
CA PRO A 32 0.95 -10.75 5.89
C PRO A 32 2.36 -10.86 5.29
N GLN A 33 2.50 -11.54 4.17
CA GLN A 33 3.78 -11.77 3.50
C GLN A 33 3.68 -11.44 2.02
N ARG A 34 4.77 -10.92 1.47
CA ARG A 34 4.90 -10.65 0.04
C ARG A 34 4.78 -11.93 -0.76
N SER A 35 4.02 -11.89 -1.84
CA SER A 35 4.00 -12.92 -2.88
C SER A 35 4.42 -12.29 -4.22
N ASP A 36 5.32 -12.96 -4.92
CA ASP A 36 5.75 -12.56 -6.27
C ASP A 36 5.00 -13.35 -7.38
N ALA A 37 4.07 -14.20 -6.98
CA ALA A 37 3.24 -15.02 -7.86
C ALA A 37 1.84 -14.41 -8.09
N VAL A 38 1.73 -13.10 -7.90
CA VAL A 38 0.52 -12.29 -8.16
C VAL A 38 0.83 -11.22 -9.21
N ASP A 39 -0.20 -10.71 -9.87
CA ASP A 39 -0.03 -9.72 -10.94
C ASP A 39 0.77 -8.49 -10.48
N LEU A 40 0.43 -7.95 -9.32
CA LEU A 40 1.08 -6.78 -8.73
C LEU A 40 1.17 -6.92 -7.22
N THR A 41 2.34 -6.72 -6.67
CA THR A 41 2.57 -6.63 -5.22
C THR A 41 2.88 -5.20 -4.85
N VAL A 42 2.17 -4.68 -3.85
CA VAL A 42 2.39 -3.35 -3.27
C VAL A 42 2.87 -3.51 -1.84
N THR A 43 3.95 -2.83 -1.49
CA THR A 43 4.47 -2.79 -0.12
C THR A 43 4.51 -1.35 0.38
N GLY A 44 4.41 -1.17 1.69
CA GLY A 44 4.46 0.15 2.31
C GLY A 44 5.29 0.17 3.59
N ARG A 45 5.97 1.29 3.82
CA ARG A 45 6.60 1.63 5.08
C ARG A 45 6.03 2.94 5.58
N ILE A 46 5.63 2.98 6.85
CA ILE A 46 5.12 4.20 7.49
C ILE A 46 6.32 4.95 8.07
N ASP A 47 6.62 6.11 7.51
CA ASP A 47 7.72 6.97 7.95
C ASP A 47 7.25 7.96 9.03
N LEU A 48 6.02 8.47 8.89
CA LEU A 48 5.40 9.42 9.80
C LEU A 48 3.89 9.18 9.87
N SER A 49 3.31 9.23 11.06
CA SER A 49 1.86 9.33 11.27
C SER A 49 1.62 9.93 12.66
N ASN A 50 1.05 11.11 12.72
CA ASN A 50 0.80 11.85 13.94
C ASN A 50 -0.52 12.62 13.92
N GLY A 51 -1.43 12.24 13.01
CA GLY A 51 -2.73 12.90 12.84
C GLY A 51 -2.68 14.24 12.12
N LEU A 52 -1.58 15.00 12.16
CA LEU A 52 -1.39 16.24 11.43
C LEU A 52 -0.71 15.99 10.09
N ASP A 53 0.33 15.19 10.11
CA ASP A 53 1.10 14.81 8.92
C ASP A 53 1.18 13.28 8.84
N VAL A 54 1.07 12.74 7.61
CA VAL A 54 1.29 11.33 7.33
C VAL A 54 2.31 11.19 6.21
N GLY A 55 3.29 10.33 6.43
CA GLY A 55 4.34 10.00 5.46
C GLY A 55 4.48 8.50 5.31
N VAL A 56 4.49 8.02 4.07
CA VAL A 56 4.72 6.62 3.73
C VAL A 56 5.63 6.49 2.54
N HIS A 57 6.37 5.41 2.48
CA HIS A 57 7.11 5.01 1.28
C HIS A 57 6.45 3.78 0.67
N ILE A 58 6.07 3.86 -0.60
CA ILE A 58 5.37 2.79 -1.32
C ILE A 58 6.26 2.24 -2.41
N GLY A 59 6.39 0.92 -2.44
CA GLY A 59 6.98 0.17 -3.53
C GLY A 59 5.95 -0.73 -4.19
N ALA A 60 6.01 -0.87 -5.52
CA ALA A 60 5.13 -1.75 -6.26
C ALA A 60 5.89 -2.44 -7.39
N TRP A 61 5.75 -3.76 -7.49
CA TRP A 61 6.40 -4.61 -8.49
C TRP A 61 5.41 -5.58 -9.08
N ASP A 62 5.48 -5.78 -10.38
CA ASP A 62 4.67 -6.77 -11.06
C ASP A 62 5.31 -8.17 -11.05
N ALA A 63 4.55 -9.16 -11.52
CA ALA A 63 5.01 -10.55 -11.57
C ALA A 63 6.27 -10.76 -12.41
N THR A 64 6.56 -9.87 -13.35
CA THR A 64 7.81 -9.94 -14.12
C THR A 64 9.02 -9.45 -13.32
N GLY A 65 8.82 -8.80 -12.19
CA GLY A 65 9.86 -8.13 -11.40
C GLY A 65 10.09 -6.67 -11.77
N ARG A 66 9.29 -6.12 -12.73
CA ARG A 66 9.36 -4.71 -13.10
C ARG A 66 8.82 -3.85 -11.97
N GLU A 67 9.56 -2.83 -11.61
CA GLU A 67 9.10 -1.81 -10.66
C GLU A 67 8.10 -0.85 -11.34
N TRP A 68 6.93 -0.69 -10.74
CA TRP A 68 5.90 0.26 -11.16
C TRP A 68 5.98 1.55 -10.36
N LEU A 69 6.34 1.45 -9.09
CA LEU A 69 6.38 2.55 -8.16
C LEU A 69 7.42 2.31 -7.07
N ASN A 70 8.17 3.37 -6.75
CA ASN A 70 9.08 3.42 -5.62
C ASN A 70 9.15 4.88 -5.17
N LYS A 71 8.20 5.27 -4.29
CA LYS A 71 7.95 6.69 -4.03
C LYS A 71 7.56 6.96 -2.59
N GLY A 72 8.12 8.03 -2.04
CA GLY A 72 7.68 8.63 -0.78
C GLY A 72 6.48 9.56 -0.99
N TYR A 73 5.52 9.49 -0.08
CA TYR A 73 4.36 10.36 0.00
C TYR A 73 4.36 11.04 1.35
N THR A 74 4.13 12.35 1.36
CA THR A 74 3.92 13.11 2.60
C THR A 74 2.72 14.02 2.40
N VAL A 75 1.73 13.89 3.26
CA VAL A 75 0.48 14.64 3.19
C VAL A 75 0.22 15.31 4.53
N ARG A 76 -0.04 16.60 4.50
CA ARG A 76 -0.58 17.33 5.65
C ARG A 76 -2.10 17.21 5.66
N ILE A 77 -2.65 16.73 6.76
CA ILE A 77 -4.06 16.43 6.90
C ILE A 77 -4.79 17.71 7.32
N PRO A 78 -5.75 18.19 6.52
CA PRO A 78 -6.51 19.39 6.84
C PRO A 78 -7.46 19.10 8.01
N GLU A 79 -7.81 20.15 8.77
CA GLU A 79 -8.70 20.05 9.91
C GLU A 79 -10.08 19.46 9.54
N LYS A 80 -10.61 19.86 8.38
CA LYS A 80 -11.88 19.35 7.86
C LYS A 80 -11.94 17.84 7.70
N ALA A 81 -10.79 17.16 7.57
CA ALA A 81 -10.74 15.70 7.49
C ALA A 81 -11.16 15.00 8.79
N TYR A 82 -11.17 15.72 9.92
CA TYR A 82 -11.64 15.26 11.22
C TYR A 82 -12.98 15.87 11.63
N SER A 83 -13.62 16.63 10.76
CA SER A 83 -14.89 17.28 11.07
C SER A 83 -16.07 16.31 10.94
N GLN A 84 -17.17 16.63 11.63
CA GLN A 84 -18.44 15.90 11.51
C GLN A 84 -19.11 16.04 10.12
N TYR A 85 -18.65 16.99 9.30
CA TYR A 85 -19.16 17.23 7.94
C TYR A 85 -18.36 16.46 6.87
N ARG A 86 -17.42 15.61 7.27
CA ARG A 86 -16.72 14.69 6.36
C ARG A 86 -17.72 13.70 5.78
N GLU A 87 -17.52 13.31 4.52
CA GLU A 87 -18.30 12.25 3.88
C GLU A 87 -18.30 10.97 4.75
N PRO A 88 -19.45 10.37 5.01
CA PRO A 88 -19.54 9.16 5.80
C PRO A 88 -18.63 8.04 5.25
N GLY A 89 -17.88 7.40 6.13
CA GLY A 89 -16.96 6.32 5.75
C GLY A 89 -15.63 6.76 5.14
N GLN A 90 -15.42 8.06 4.86
CA GLN A 90 -14.15 8.55 4.34
C GLN A 90 -13.09 8.60 5.45
N ASP A 91 -11.94 7.97 5.23
CA ASP A 91 -10.81 8.04 6.16
C ASP A 91 -10.16 9.43 6.16
N PRO A 92 -9.70 9.97 7.31
CA PRO A 92 -8.96 11.23 7.36
C PRO A 92 -7.73 11.27 6.44
N TYR A 93 -7.10 10.13 6.17
CA TYR A 93 -5.94 10.01 5.27
C TYR A 93 -6.33 9.66 3.81
N GLN A 94 -7.61 9.76 3.44
CA GLN A 94 -8.10 9.38 2.10
C GLN A 94 -7.33 10.04 0.95
N VAL A 95 -6.87 11.27 1.14
CA VAL A 95 -6.05 11.99 0.13
C VAL A 95 -4.76 11.22 -0.17
N LEU A 96 -4.11 10.63 0.85
CA LEU A 96 -2.92 9.80 0.67
C LEU A 96 -3.23 8.55 -0.16
N TYR A 97 -4.30 7.83 0.20
CA TYR A 97 -4.69 6.60 -0.53
C TYR A 97 -5.06 6.89 -1.98
N ASN A 98 -5.75 8.02 -2.23
CA ASN A 98 -6.09 8.46 -3.58
C ASN A 98 -4.85 8.79 -4.42
N GLN A 99 -3.84 9.44 -3.83
CA GLN A 99 -2.58 9.72 -4.53
C GLN A 99 -1.85 8.43 -4.92
N ILE A 100 -1.75 7.47 -4.00
CA ILE A 100 -1.13 6.16 -4.26
C ILE A 100 -1.90 5.42 -5.35
N ALA A 101 -3.23 5.35 -5.26
CA ALA A 101 -4.08 4.67 -6.23
C ALA A 101 -3.97 5.29 -7.64
N ASN A 102 -3.91 6.62 -7.73
CA ASN A 102 -3.72 7.34 -8.99
C ASN A 102 -2.36 7.06 -9.63
N ASP A 103 -1.29 7.03 -8.84
CA ASP A 103 0.06 6.74 -9.33
C ASP A 103 0.17 5.27 -9.82
N LEU A 104 -0.42 4.32 -9.09
CA LEU A 104 -0.51 2.92 -9.52
C LEU A 104 -1.31 2.79 -10.83
N LEU A 105 -2.43 3.50 -10.95
CA LEU A 105 -3.22 3.52 -12.18
C LEU A 105 -2.45 4.15 -13.35
N ALA A 106 -1.71 5.23 -13.09
CA ALA A 106 -0.87 5.86 -14.10
C ALA A 106 0.25 4.92 -14.58
N ALA A 107 0.85 4.13 -13.69
CA ALA A 107 1.81 3.09 -14.06
C ALA A 107 1.16 1.99 -14.90
N ARG A 108 -0.01 1.48 -14.48
CA ARG A 108 -0.77 0.46 -15.22
C ARG A 108 -1.13 0.91 -16.64
N ARG A 109 -1.53 2.17 -16.81
CA ARG A 109 -1.92 2.74 -18.11
C ARG A 109 -0.78 2.85 -19.13
N LYS A 110 0.47 2.73 -18.69
CA LYS A 110 1.64 2.67 -19.58
C LYS A 110 1.79 1.31 -20.27
N LEU A 111 1.11 0.28 -19.77
CA LEU A 111 1.17 -1.07 -20.29
C LEU A 111 0.06 -1.32 -21.30
N SER A 112 0.42 -1.92 -22.42
CA SER A 112 -0.53 -2.41 -23.43
C SER A 112 -1.33 -3.62 -22.91
N ALA A 113 -2.44 -3.92 -23.55
CA ALA A 113 -3.23 -5.11 -23.25
C ALA A 113 -2.41 -6.41 -23.43
N ALA A 114 -1.46 -6.44 -24.37
CA ALA A 114 -0.59 -7.59 -24.58
C ALA A 114 0.40 -7.76 -23.41
N GLU A 115 1.00 -6.68 -22.94
CA GLU A 115 1.90 -6.71 -21.77
C GLU A 115 1.15 -7.14 -20.51
N LEU A 116 -0.08 -6.66 -20.29
CA LEU A 116 -0.90 -7.08 -19.16
C LEU A 116 -1.25 -8.58 -19.22
N ARG A 117 -1.50 -9.13 -20.42
CA ARG A 117 -1.68 -10.58 -20.58
C ARG A 117 -0.41 -11.36 -20.28
N THR A 118 0.72 -10.90 -20.80
CA THR A 118 2.03 -11.52 -20.52
C THR A 118 2.33 -11.51 -19.03
N LEU A 119 2.07 -10.41 -18.35
CA LEU A 119 2.24 -10.27 -16.91
C LEU A 119 1.44 -11.32 -16.14
N ARG A 120 0.16 -11.52 -16.46
CA ARG A 120 -0.70 -12.55 -15.85
C ARG A 120 -0.16 -13.96 -16.09
N ASN A 121 0.25 -14.26 -17.33
CA ASN A 121 0.87 -15.55 -17.64
C ASN A 121 2.15 -15.76 -16.82
N VAL A 122 2.99 -14.75 -16.67
CA VAL A 122 4.19 -14.82 -15.83
C VAL A 122 3.81 -15.05 -14.36
N ALA A 123 2.81 -14.36 -13.83
CA ALA A 123 2.33 -14.57 -12.45
C ALA A 123 1.88 -16.03 -12.24
N GLU A 124 1.08 -16.55 -13.16
CA GLU A 124 0.58 -17.91 -13.10
C GLU A 124 1.72 -18.96 -13.18
N LEU A 125 2.64 -18.78 -14.11
CA LEU A 125 3.78 -19.71 -14.27
C LEU A 125 4.77 -19.63 -13.11
N ARG A 126 4.98 -18.45 -12.52
CA ARG A 126 5.78 -18.31 -11.29
C ARG A 126 5.13 -19.05 -10.12
N TYR A 127 3.81 -18.93 -9.99
CA TYR A 127 3.06 -19.69 -8.99
C TYR A 127 3.23 -21.19 -9.20
N GLY A 128 3.06 -21.69 -10.42
CA GLY A 128 3.28 -23.08 -10.77
C GLY A 128 4.69 -23.55 -10.46
N ALA A 129 5.69 -22.73 -10.77
CA ALA A 129 7.10 -23.03 -10.50
C ALA A 129 7.43 -23.07 -8.99
N GLN A 130 6.69 -22.37 -8.14
CA GLN A 130 6.82 -22.47 -6.69
C GLN A 130 6.26 -23.79 -6.16
N LEU A 131 5.19 -24.32 -6.76
CA LEU A 131 4.58 -25.58 -6.36
C LEU A 131 5.32 -26.80 -6.91
N VAL A 132 5.64 -26.79 -8.20
CA VAL A 132 6.29 -27.92 -8.92
C VAL A 132 7.33 -27.36 -9.89
N PRO A 133 8.55 -27.01 -9.42
CA PRO A 133 9.57 -26.36 -10.24
C PRO A 133 9.87 -27.11 -11.54
N GLU A 134 9.94 -28.43 -11.49
CA GLU A 134 10.31 -29.29 -12.63
C GLU A 134 9.27 -29.25 -13.76
N ALA A 135 7.97 -29.17 -13.42
CA ALA A 135 6.90 -29.14 -14.42
C ALA A 135 6.83 -27.81 -15.18
N PHE A 136 7.27 -26.73 -14.54
CA PHE A 136 7.25 -25.38 -15.11
C PHE A 136 8.63 -24.90 -15.59
N ALA A 137 9.65 -25.77 -15.48
CA ALA A 137 10.99 -25.46 -15.95
C ALA A 137 11.02 -25.12 -17.45
N GLY A 138 11.73 -24.05 -17.81
CA GLY A 138 11.90 -23.62 -19.19
C GLY A 138 10.69 -22.91 -19.82
N LEU A 139 9.59 -22.67 -19.08
CA LEU A 139 8.48 -21.84 -19.52
C LEU A 139 8.77 -20.33 -19.31
N LEU A 140 9.55 -20.03 -18.29
CA LEU A 140 10.04 -18.68 -17.99
C LEU A 140 11.57 -18.66 -18.10
N GLU A 141 12.10 -17.50 -18.40
CA GLU A 141 13.53 -17.17 -18.26
C GLU A 141 13.66 -15.89 -17.44
N GLN A 142 14.74 -15.78 -16.70
CA GLN A 142 15.09 -14.58 -15.95
C GLN A 142 16.33 -13.95 -16.57
N ASP A 143 16.22 -12.65 -16.93
CA ASP A 143 17.37 -11.94 -17.46
C ASP A 143 18.34 -11.52 -16.32
N ARG A 144 19.49 -10.91 -16.71
CA ARG A 144 20.52 -10.48 -15.76
C ARG A 144 20.04 -9.38 -14.78
N ALA A 145 18.97 -8.68 -15.12
CA ALA A 145 18.34 -7.68 -14.26
C ALA A 145 17.30 -8.28 -13.30
N GLY A 146 17.09 -9.60 -13.37
CA GLY A 146 16.09 -10.27 -12.54
C GLY A 146 14.67 -10.24 -13.12
N ILE A 147 14.50 -9.77 -14.35
CA ILE A 147 13.18 -9.66 -15.00
C ILE A 147 12.81 -10.97 -15.66
N TYR A 148 11.62 -11.46 -15.32
CA TYR A 148 11.05 -12.68 -15.91
C TYR A 148 10.44 -12.39 -17.28
N ARG A 149 10.74 -13.27 -18.23
CA ARG A 149 10.20 -13.26 -19.59
C ARG A 149 9.52 -14.60 -19.87
N LEU A 150 8.40 -14.51 -20.57
CA LEU A 150 7.71 -15.69 -21.07
C LEU A 150 8.50 -16.28 -22.25
N ARG A 151 8.96 -17.50 -22.15
CA ARG A 151 9.58 -18.25 -23.28
C ARG A 151 8.53 -18.96 -24.11
N ARG A 152 7.63 -19.67 -23.45
CA ARG A 152 6.50 -20.36 -24.08
C ARG A 152 5.38 -20.56 -23.07
N LEU A 153 4.17 -20.71 -23.54
CA LEU A 153 3.04 -21.15 -22.74
C LEU A 153 3.08 -22.66 -22.57
N PRO A 154 2.50 -23.23 -21.49
CA PRO A 154 2.23 -24.66 -21.38
C PRO A 154 1.27 -25.11 -22.49
N ALA A 155 1.14 -26.41 -22.70
CA ALA A 155 0.13 -26.96 -23.59
C ALA A 155 -1.29 -26.59 -23.10
N GLU A 156 -2.23 -26.46 -24.04
CA GLU A 156 -3.60 -26.00 -23.73
C GLU A 156 -4.31 -26.89 -22.69
N ASP A 157 -4.07 -28.20 -22.74
CA ASP A 157 -4.65 -29.19 -21.81
C ASP A 157 -3.64 -29.79 -20.85
N ASP A 158 -2.62 -29.04 -20.44
CA ASP A 158 -1.60 -29.54 -19.52
C ASP A 158 -2.21 -29.89 -18.15
N PRO A 159 -2.18 -31.18 -17.73
CA PRO A 159 -2.77 -31.59 -16.46
C PRO A 159 -2.13 -30.93 -15.23
N MET A 160 -0.87 -30.49 -15.33
CA MET A 160 -0.18 -29.80 -14.24
C MET A 160 -0.70 -28.40 -14.05
N VAL A 161 -1.06 -27.71 -15.14
CA VAL A 161 -1.70 -26.39 -15.09
C VAL A 161 -3.06 -26.50 -14.38
N SER A 162 -3.89 -27.48 -14.77
CA SER A 162 -5.19 -27.72 -14.12
C SER A 162 -5.07 -28.01 -12.63
N ARG A 163 -4.07 -28.81 -12.23
CA ARG A 163 -3.81 -29.09 -10.80
C ARG A 163 -3.34 -27.86 -10.05
N MET A 164 -2.44 -27.09 -10.63
CA MET A 164 -1.95 -25.83 -10.08
C MET A 164 -3.10 -24.85 -9.86
N GLN A 165 -3.99 -24.68 -10.85
CA GLN A 165 -5.16 -23.80 -10.76
C GLN A 165 -6.09 -24.24 -9.63
N ALA A 166 -6.36 -25.53 -9.47
CA ALA A 166 -7.17 -26.05 -8.37
C ALA A 166 -6.54 -25.79 -6.97
N VAL A 167 -5.22 -25.80 -6.85
CA VAL A 167 -4.52 -25.43 -5.61
C VAL A 167 -4.65 -23.91 -5.38
N ARG A 168 -4.44 -23.10 -6.41
CA ARG A 168 -4.53 -21.66 -6.36
C ARG A 168 -5.92 -21.17 -5.96
N GLU A 169 -6.99 -21.78 -6.45
CA GLU A 169 -8.36 -21.48 -6.05
C GLU A 169 -8.59 -21.71 -4.54
N ARG A 170 -8.01 -22.78 -3.99
CA ARG A 170 -8.09 -23.04 -2.54
C ARG A 170 -7.30 -22.02 -1.72
N GLU A 171 -6.15 -21.60 -2.21
CA GLU A 171 -5.37 -20.53 -1.57
C GLU A 171 -6.12 -19.20 -1.60
N TYR A 172 -6.79 -18.87 -2.69
CA TYR A 172 -7.63 -17.67 -2.76
C TYR A 172 -8.76 -17.70 -1.73
N ALA A 173 -9.43 -18.83 -1.54
CA ALA A 173 -10.44 -18.96 -0.50
C ALA A 173 -9.87 -18.75 0.91
N LEU A 174 -8.64 -19.20 1.17
CA LEU A 174 -7.94 -18.92 2.43
C LEU A 174 -7.59 -17.43 2.56
N VAL A 175 -7.09 -16.81 1.49
CA VAL A 175 -6.75 -15.38 1.47
C VAL A 175 -8.01 -14.53 1.67
N ASP A 176 -9.15 -14.91 1.09
CA ASP A 176 -10.43 -14.23 1.31
C ASP A 176 -10.83 -14.29 2.80
N THR A 177 -10.69 -15.45 3.44
CA THR A 177 -10.92 -15.59 4.89
C THR A 177 -9.98 -14.69 5.71
N LEU A 178 -8.70 -14.60 5.33
CA LEU A 178 -7.76 -13.66 5.99
C LEU A 178 -8.20 -12.21 5.80
N ASN A 179 -8.73 -11.85 4.64
CA ASN A 179 -9.21 -10.49 4.39
C ASN A 179 -10.48 -10.15 5.18
N GLU A 180 -11.32 -11.12 5.53
CA GLU A 180 -12.41 -10.93 6.48
C GLU A 180 -11.89 -10.56 7.89
N TYR A 181 -10.80 -11.19 8.34
CA TYR A 181 -10.15 -10.80 9.62
C TYR A 181 -9.58 -9.37 9.55
N TYR A 182 -8.98 -8.96 8.44
CA TYR A 182 -8.54 -7.57 8.25
C TYR A 182 -9.72 -6.60 8.25
N ALA A 183 -10.85 -6.96 7.64
CA ALA A 183 -12.07 -6.18 7.66
C ALA A 183 -12.60 -6.01 9.09
N ASN A 184 -12.71 -7.10 9.84
CA ASN A 184 -13.17 -7.08 11.23
C ASN A 184 -12.25 -6.21 12.11
N LEU A 185 -10.93 -6.42 12.01
CA LEU A 185 -9.97 -5.59 12.71
C LEU A 185 -10.12 -4.11 12.37
N TYR A 186 -10.32 -3.80 11.07
CA TYR A 186 -10.56 -2.43 10.63
C TYR A 186 -11.78 -1.82 11.31
N TYR A 187 -12.91 -2.52 11.34
CA TYR A 187 -14.14 -2.01 11.98
C TYR A 187 -13.97 -1.82 13.48
N GLU A 188 -13.27 -2.72 14.16
CA GLU A 188 -13.03 -2.63 15.60
C GLU A 188 -12.14 -1.43 15.96
N ILE A 189 -11.05 -1.20 15.21
CA ILE A 189 -10.08 -0.16 15.54
C ILE A 189 -10.33 1.19 14.86
N ASN A 190 -11.25 1.27 13.88
CA ASN A 190 -11.47 2.48 13.09
C ASN A 190 -11.76 3.70 13.96
N LYS A 191 -12.75 3.61 14.85
CA LYS A 191 -13.15 4.72 15.72
C LYS A 191 -12.07 5.07 16.76
N PRO A 192 -11.51 4.13 17.54
CA PRO A 192 -10.41 4.41 18.45
C PRO A 192 -9.18 5.00 17.75
N TYR A 193 -8.86 4.52 16.56
CA TYR A 193 -7.72 5.04 15.80
C TYR A 193 -7.97 6.45 15.24
N GLU A 194 -9.19 6.75 14.81
CA GLU A 194 -9.55 8.11 14.39
C GLU A 194 -9.45 9.09 15.58
N ASP A 195 -9.96 8.72 16.74
CA ASP A 195 -9.89 9.52 17.96
C ASP A 195 -8.43 9.76 18.38
N TRP A 196 -7.60 8.73 18.33
CA TRP A 196 -6.16 8.86 18.59
C TRP A 196 -5.51 9.84 17.59
N ARG A 197 -5.78 9.72 16.29
CA ARG A 197 -5.23 10.62 15.27
C ARG A 197 -5.63 12.09 15.53
N LYS A 198 -6.88 12.31 15.93
CA LYS A 198 -7.38 13.66 16.28
C LYS A 198 -6.65 14.22 17.49
N MET A 199 -6.54 13.45 18.56
CA MET A 199 -5.81 13.87 19.78
C MET A 199 -4.34 14.14 19.48
N SER A 200 -3.68 13.23 18.80
CA SER A 200 -2.26 13.36 18.41
C SER A 200 -2.02 14.61 17.55
N ARG A 201 -2.93 14.90 16.61
CA ARG A 201 -2.90 16.13 15.82
C ARG A 201 -2.93 17.39 16.69
N GLU A 202 -3.83 17.44 17.65
CA GLU A 202 -3.97 18.58 18.57
C GLU A 202 -2.70 18.77 19.43
N GLU A 203 -2.10 17.68 19.87
CA GLU A 203 -0.84 17.74 20.62
C GLU A 203 0.33 18.22 19.76
N VAL A 204 0.45 17.73 18.53
CA VAL A 204 1.49 18.18 17.59
C VAL A 204 1.36 19.67 17.28
N ILE A 205 0.13 20.18 17.06
CA ILE A 205 -0.10 21.60 16.82
C ILE A 205 0.31 22.41 18.05
N ARG A 206 -0.15 22.03 19.25
CA ARG A 206 0.24 22.70 20.50
C ARG A 206 1.75 22.74 20.70
N TYR A 207 2.42 21.64 20.44
CA TYR A 207 3.89 21.56 20.53
C TYR A 207 4.56 22.53 19.53
N GLN A 208 4.09 22.58 18.27
CA GLN A 208 4.61 23.47 17.26
C GLN A 208 4.42 24.94 17.67
N ASP A 209 3.26 25.30 18.22
CA ASP A 209 2.96 26.67 18.68
C ASP A 209 3.83 27.07 19.88
N LEU A 210 4.03 26.17 20.84
CA LEU A 210 4.93 26.40 21.97
C LEU A 210 6.36 26.61 21.50
N LYS A 211 6.85 25.79 20.59
CA LYS A 211 8.20 25.89 20.01
C LYS A 211 8.37 27.23 19.27
N ARG A 212 7.37 27.62 18.47
CA ARG A 212 7.36 28.90 17.76
C ARG A 212 7.37 30.09 18.72
N SER A 213 6.54 30.05 19.77
CA SER A 213 6.47 31.08 20.79
C SER A 213 7.78 31.20 21.61
N ALA A 214 8.42 30.07 21.92
CA ALA A 214 9.71 30.07 22.60
C ALA A 214 10.83 30.68 21.72
N TYR A 215 10.84 30.34 20.42
CA TYR A 215 11.77 30.93 19.45
C TYR A 215 11.60 32.44 19.33
N VAL A 216 10.34 32.94 19.17
CA VAL A 216 10.06 34.39 19.07
C VAL A 216 10.46 35.12 20.33
N ARG A 217 10.21 34.58 21.53
CA ARG A 217 10.63 35.20 22.82
C ARG A 217 12.17 35.20 22.94
N GLY A 218 12.84 34.14 22.56
CA GLY A 218 14.29 34.03 22.58
C GLY A 218 14.94 35.09 21.66
N THR A 219 14.43 35.24 20.43
CA THR A 219 14.93 36.25 19.47
C THR A 219 14.62 37.68 19.90
N ALA A 220 13.43 37.95 20.48
CA ALA A 220 13.08 39.26 21.01
C ALA A 220 13.97 39.63 22.21
N GLY A 221 14.27 38.66 23.10
CA GLY A 221 15.21 38.86 24.22
C GLY A 221 16.62 39.19 23.75
N ALA A 222 17.13 38.48 22.74
CA ALA A 222 18.45 38.75 22.16
C ALA A 222 18.54 40.13 21.49
N LEU A 223 17.49 40.56 20.77
CA LEU A 223 17.42 41.91 20.18
C LEU A 223 17.33 43.02 21.24
N ALA A 224 16.61 42.77 22.35
CA ALA A 224 16.53 43.76 23.43
C ALA A 224 17.88 43.95 24.14
N ILE A 225 18.70 42.89 24.30
CA ILE A 225 20.03 42.98 24.85
C ILE A 225 20.98 43.74 23.91
N LEU A 226 20.89 43.53 22.58
CA LEU A 226 21.70 44.24 21.61
C LEU A 226 21.34 45.72 21.47
N ALA A 227 20.09 46.13 21.78
CA ALA A 227 19.67 47.51 21.77
C ALA A 227 20.00 48.26 23.08
N ALA A 228 20.43 47.57 24.13
CA ALA A 228 20.77 48.12 25.45
C ALA A 228 22.32 48.31 25.63
N ILE A 229 23.12 47.97 24.62
CA ILE A 229 24.58 48.20 24.54
C ILE A 229 24.83 49.36 23.59
#